data_92f582d63e9d71747db4debf385cf9fc
#
_entry.id   92f582d63e9d71747db4debf385cf9fc
#
_cell.length_a   1.000
_cell.length_b   1.000
_cell.length_c   1.000
_cell.angle_alpha   90.00
_cell.angle_beta   90.00
_cell.angle_gamma   90.00
#
_symmetry.space_group_name_H-M   'P 1'
#
loop_
_entity.id
_entity.type
_entity.pdbx_description
1 polymer ?
#
loop_
_entity_poly.entity_id
_entity_poly.type
_entity_poly.pdbx_seq_one_letter_code
_entity_poly.pdbx_strand_id
1 'polypeptide(L)'
;GLRIVLIILLGSVIGFAMAHELAIVNEREQGDTVVRVAVGEDYQEDMVVNVEPLAAKKFKNVVRQVYDYSCGSAALTTLLDFYLGRNFQERQVMEGLLRFGETERIVERRGFSMLDMKRLVTALGHPSGGFKAEASDLETLDHPAIAPIQYAGFKHFVVIRTVYDGRVYVADPALG
;
A
#
# COMPACT_ATOMS: atom_id res chain seq x y z
N GLY A 1 -12.82 -27.16 37.51
CA GLY A 1 -12.66 -27.58 36.10
C GLY A 1 -13.67 -26.91 35.16
N LEU A 2 -14.92 -26.76 35.64
CA LEU A 2 -16.02 -26.21 34.80
C LEU A 2 -15.88 -24.71 34.48
N ARG A 3 -15.33 -23.92 35.42
CA ARG A 3 -15.18 -22.46 35.23
C ARG A 3 -14.12 -22.11 34.20
N ILE A 4 -13.05 -22.91 34.08
CA ILE A 4 -11.99 -22.69 33.07
C ILE A 4 -12.49 -23.04 31.66
N VAL A 5 -13.29 -24.10 31.53
CA VAL A 5 -13.89 -24.49 30.24
C VAL A 5 -14.88 -23.44 29.74
N LEU A 6 -15.66 -22.82 30.63
CA LEU A 6 -16.62 -21.77 30.27
C LEU A 6 -15.92 -20.49 29.79
N ILE A 7 -14.79 -20.09 30.41
CA ILE A 7 -14.03 -18.92 30.01
C ILE A 7 -13.36 -19.14 28.62
N ILE A 8 -12.85 -20.33 28.33
CA ILE A 8 -12.26 -20.66 27.05
C ILE A 8 -13.31 -20.69 25.94
N LEU A 9 -14.50 -21.22 26.21
CA LEU A 9 -15.61 -21.21 25.25
C LEU A 9 -16.13 -19.81 24.95
N LEU A 10 -16.27 -18.94 25.97
CA LEU A 10 -16.65 -17.55 25.76
C LEU A 10 -15.58 -16.78 24.96
N GLY A 11 -14.30 -17.01 25.26
CA GLY A 11 -13.21 -16.39 24.53
C GLY A 11 -13.18 -16.81 23.06
N SER A 12 -13.44 -18.08 22.76
CA SER A 12 -13.49 -18.57 21.37
C SER A 12 -14.69 -18.03 20.58
N VAL A 13 -15.83 -17.87 21.21
CA VAL A 13 -17.04 -17.30 20.56
C VAL A 13 -16.86 -15.81 20.28
N ILE A 14 -16.28 -15.06 21.22
CA ILE A 14 -16.01 -13.63 21.01
C ILE A 14 -14.93 -13.44 19.92
N GLY A 15 -13.88 -14.25 19.93
CA GLY A 15 -12.83 -14.22 18.90
C GLY A 15 -13.39 -14.55 17.50
N PHE A 16 -14.29 -15.53 17.42
CA PHE A 16 -14.93 -15.88 16.14
C PHE A 16 -15.89 -14.79 15.65
N ALA A 17 -16.68 -14.19 16.56
CA ALA A 17 -17.57 -13.08 16.21
C ALA A 17 -16.80 -11.85 15.72
N MET A 18 -15.68 -11.48 16.39
CA MET A 18 -14.82 -10.37 15.93
C MET A 18 -14.13 -10.66 14.61
N ALA A 19 -13.68 -11.90 14.38
CA ALA A 19 -13.08 -12.29 13.11
C ALA A 19 -14.11 -12.24 11.97
N HIS A 20 -15.36 -12.62 12.24
CA HIS A 20 -16.44 -12.57 11.28
C HIS A 20 -16.85 -11.12 10.96
N GLU A 21 -16.92 -10.23 11.95
CA GLU A 21 -17.20 -8.80 11.74
C GLU A 21 -16.07 -8.13 10.93
N LEU A 22 -14.80 -8.44 11.20
CA LEU A 22 -13.67 -7.93 10.41
C LEU A 22 -13.68 -8.46 8.97
N ALA A 23 -14.09 -9.71 8.75
CA ALA A 23 -14.25 -10.27 7.41
C ALA A 23 -15.38 -9.58 6.64
N ILE A 24 -16.52 -9.31 7.30
CA ILE A 24 -17.65 -8.61 6.68
C ILE A 24 -17.29 -7.15 6.31
N VAL A 25 -16.50 -6.46 7.14
CA VAL A 25 -16.02 -5.11 6.83
C VAL A 25 -15.09 -5.12 5.61
N ASN A 26 -14.24 -6.14 5.48
CA ASN A 26 -13.31 -6.26 4.34
C ASN A 26 -14.04 -6.65 3.03
N GLU A 27 -15.12 -7.42 3.10
CA GLU A 27 -15.97 -7.74 1.93
C GLU A 27 -16.82 -6.55 1.47
N ARG A 28 -17.16 -5.60 2.34
CA ARG A 28 -17.91 -4.40 1.97
C ARG A 28 -17.12 -3.37 1.16
N GLU A 29 -15.78 -3.45 1.14
CA GLU A 29 -14.95 -2.60 0.27
C GLU A 29 -14.91 -3.07 -1.20
N GLN A 30 -15.41 -4.26 -1.52
CA GLN A 30 -15.55 -4.82 -2.87
C GLN A 30 -17.01 -5.21 -3.16
N GLY A 31 -17.96 -4.38 -2.81
CA GLY A 31 -19.39 -4.73 -2.87
C GLY A 31 -20.11 -4.12 -4.05
N ASP A 32 -20.99 -4.93 -4.62
CA ASP A 32 -22.04 -4.46 -5.52
C ASP A 32 -22.88 -3.39 -4.80
N THR A 33 -23.00 -2.24 -5.39
CA THR A 33 -23.86 -1.17 -4.87
C THR A 33 -25.23 -1.28 -5.52
N VAL A 34 -26.26 -1.45 -4.70
CA VAL A 34 -27.64 -1.41 -5.19
C VAL A 34 -28.02 0.06 -5.38
N VAL A 35 -28.26 0.44 -6.62
CA VAL A 35 -28.74 1.78 -6.99
C VAL A 35 -30.21 1.66 -7.36
N ARG A 36 -31.06 2.42 -6.67
CA ARG A 36 -32.45 2.49 -7.00
C ARG A 36 -32.66 3.50 -8.12
N VAL A 37 -33.12 3.00 -9.25
CA VAL A 37 -33.34 3.81 -10.45
C VAL A 37 -34.83 3.99 -10.65
N ALA A 38 -35.27 5.24 -10.80
CA ALA A 38 -36.66 5.52 -11.19
C ALA A 38 -36.83 5.19 -12.68
N VAL A 39 -37.76 4.28 -12.97
CA VAL A 39 -38.13 3.86 -14.32
C VAL A 39 -39.54 4.33 -14.61
N GLY A 40 -39.73 5.64 -14.83
CA GLY A 40 -41.04 6.26 -14.99
C GLY A 40 -41.57 6.95 -13.73
N GLU A 41 -42.83 7.42 -13.77
CA GLU A 41 -43.36 8.22 -12.67
C GLU A 41 -43.70 7.41 -11.41
N ASP A 42 -44.02 6.10 -11.55
CA ASP A 42 -44.51 5.27 -10.42
C ASP A 42 -43.70 3.96 -10.21
N TYR A 43 -42.66 3.72 -10.96
CA TYR A 43 -41.86 2.46 -10.87
C TYR A 43 -40.42 2.71 -10.55
N GLN A 44 -39.91 2.01 -9.53
CA GLN A 44 -38.48 2.00 -9.14
C GLN A 44 -37.98 0.59 -9.25
N GLU A 45 -36.82 0.44 -9.86
CA GLU A 45 -36.12 -0.83 -10.01
C GLU A 45 -34.75 -0.75 -9.28
N ASP A 46 -34.44 -1.79 -8.51
CA ASP A 46 -33.17 -1.92 -7.85
C ASP A 46 -32.17 -2.52 -8.85
N MET A 47 -31.23 -1.70 -9.33
CA MET A 47 -30.17 -2.12 -10.22
C MET A 47 -28.91 -2.38 -9.41
N VAL A 48 -28.38 -3.59 -9.51
CA VAL A 48 -27.05 -3.91 -8.93
C VAL A 48 -25.98 -3.39 -9.87
N VAL A 49 -25.25 -2.36 -9.42
CA VAL A 49 -24.15 -1.78 -10.17
C VAL A 49 -22.87 -2.07 -9.42
N ASN A 50 -21.93 -2.72 -10.10
CA ASN A 50 -20.59 -2.89 -9.56
C ASN A 50 -19.86 -1.53 -9.64
N VAL A 51 -19.83 -0.81 -8.52
CA VAL A 51 -19.19 0.49 -8.43
C VAL A 51 -17.87 0.28 -7.69
N GLU A 52 -16.76 0.40 -8.44
CA GLU A 52 -15.45 0.43 -7.82
C GLU A 52 -15.31 1.74 -7.00
N PRO A 53 -15.10 1.66 -5.67
CA PRO A 53 -14.93 2.85 -4.84
C PRO A 53 -13.79 3.72 -5.35
N LEU A 54 -13.95 5.04 -5.29
CA LEU A 54 -12.90 5.98 -5.71
C LEU A 54 -11.58 5.73 -4.96
N ALA A 55 -11.66 5.32 -3.70
CA ALA A 55 -10.50 4.93 -2.90
C ALA A 55 -9.75 3.74 -3.52
N ALA A 56 -10.47 2.71 -3.99
CA ALA A 56 -9.86 1.57 -4.67
C ALA A 56 -9.18 1.98 -5.98
N LYS A 57 -9.81 2.87 -6.76
CA LYS A 57 -9.23 3.40 -7.99
C LYS A 57 -7.93 4.18 -7.75
N LYS A 58 -7.86 4.96 -6.68
CA LYS A 58 -6.66 5.71 -6.33
C LYS A 58 -5.47 4.80 -6.05
N PHE A 59 -5.70 3.67 -5.39
CA PHE A 59 -4.66 2.71 -5.04
C PHE A 59 -4.46 1.59 -6.07
N LYS A 60 -4.99 1.75 -7.28
CA LYS A 60 -4.74 0.79 -8.36
C LYS A 60 -3.26 0.71 -8.70
N ASN A 61 -2.68 -0.48 -8.56
CA ASN A 61 -1.24 -0.74 -8.72
C ASN A 61 -0.36 0.08 -7.75
N VAL A 62 -0.86 0.33 -6.57
CA VAL A 62 -0.12 0.98 -5.47
C VAL A 62 -0.39 0.21 -4.19
N VAL A 63 0.64 -0.16 -3.48
CA VAL A 63 0.51 -0.71 -2.13
C VAL A 63 0.25 0.45 -1.17
N ARG A 64 -0.93 0.44 -0.57
CA ARG A 64 -1.29 1.44 0.45
C ARG A 64 -0.50 1.17 1.72
N GLN A 65 0.18 2.18 2.25
CA GLN A 65 0.86 2.04 3.54
C GLN A 65 -0.14 1.77 4.66
N VAL A 66 0.19 0.81 5.53
CA VAL A 66 -0.66 0.40 6.66
C VAL A 66 -0.19 1.03 7.96
N TYR A 67 1.09 1.33 8.07
CA TYR A 67 1.72 1.82 9.30
C TYR A 67 2.17 3.26 9.14
N ASP A 68 2.16 4.01 10.25
CA ASP A 68 2.81 5.31 10.30
C ASP A 68 4.30 5.14 10.00
N TYR A 69 4.86 6.03 9.19
CA TYR A 69 6.27 6.00 8.76
C TYR A 69 6.68 4.84 7.83
N SER A 70 5.73 4.04 7.31
CA SER A 70 6.03 2.93 6.40
C SER A 70 5.98 3.29 4.90
N CYS A 71 5.91 4.57 4.55
CA CYS A 71 5.88 5.00 3.15
C CYS A 71 7.01 4.41 2.30
N GLY A 72 8.21 4.26 2.88
CA GLY A 72 9.36 3.66 2.19
C GLY A 72 9.18 2.17 1.89
N SER A 73 8.65 1.38 2.82
CA SER A 73 8.37 -0.04 2.58
C SER A 73 7.22 -0.23 1.60
N ALA A 74 6.16 0.56 1.71
CA ALA A 74 5.03 0.48 0.78
C ALA A 74 5.41 0.92 -0.64
N ALA A 75 6.21 1.97 -0.79
CA ALA A 75 6.76 2.37 -2.09
C ALA A 75 7.65 1.27 -2.69
N LEU A 76 8.53 0.67 -1.88
CA LEU A 76 9.38 -0.44 -2.35
C LEU A 76 8.54 -1.68 -2.70
N THR A 77 7.53 -2.03 -1.90
CA THR A 77 6.62 -3.12 -2.21
C THR A 77 5.90 -2.87 -3.53
N THR A 78 5.40 -1.64 -3.74
CA THR A 78 4.77 -1.23 -5.01
C THR A 78 5.70 -1.46 -6.20
N LEU A 79 6.97 -1.08 -6.10
CA LEU A 79 7.95 -1.29 -7.16
C LEU A 79 8.24 -2.77 -7.38
N LEU A 80 8.44 -3.53 -6.32
CA LEU A 80 8.74 -4.96 -6.39
C LEU A 80 7.58 -5.75 -7.02
N ASP A 81 6.34 -5.45 -6.65
CA ASP A 81 5.17 -6.19 -7.11
C ASP A 81 4.78 -5.82 -8.54
N PHE A 82 4.54 -4.54 -8.78
CA PHE A 82 3.93 -4.11 -10.03
C PHE A 82 4.92 -3.91 -11.19
N TYR A 83 6.21 -3.75 -10.89
CA TYR A 83 7.23 -3.53 -11.92
C TYR A 83 8.25 -4.66 -12.04
N LEU A 84 8.53 -5.37 -10.95
CA LEU A 84 9.47 -6.50 -10.94
C LEU A 84 8.77 -7.86 -10.84
N GLY A 85 7.43 -7.89 -10.80
CA GLY A 85 6.63 -9.12 -10.77
C GLY A 85 6.86 -9.98 -9.52
N ARG A 86 7.26 -9.38 -8.41
CA ARG A 86 7.40 -10.05 -7.12
C ARG A 86 6.07 -9.94 -6.38
N ASN A 87 5.68 -10.94 -5.66
CA ASN A 87 4.43 -10.94 -4.90
C ASN A 87 4.75 -10.84 -3.39
N PHE A 88 5.08 -9.64 -2.94
CA PHE A 88 5.38 -9.36 -1.54
C PHE A 88 4.26 -8.60 -0.86
N GLN A 89 4.04 -8.89 0.41
CA GLN A 89 3.27 -8.03 1.30
C GLN A 89 4.18 -6.95 1.91
N GLU A 90 3.64 -5.76 2.20
CA GLU A 90 4.38 -4.66 2.83
C GLU A 90 5.15 -5.12 4.07
N ARG A 91 4.54 -5.96 4.91
CA ARG A 91 5.17 -6.49 6.12
C ARG A 91 6.44 -7.29 5.82
N GLN A 92 6.44 -8.12 4.78
CA GLN A 92 7.61 -8.91 4.39
C GLN A 92 8.75 -8.01 3.93
N VAL A 93 8.43 -6.94 3.21
CA VAL A 93 9.41 -5.93 2.79
C VAL A 93 9.95 -5.17 4.00
N MET A 94 9.10 -4.80 4.97
CA MET A 94 9.54 -4.18 6.23
C MET A 94 10.50 -5.08 7.01
N GLU A 95 10.17 -6.36 7.17
CA GLU A 95 11.05 -7.35 7.83
C GLU A 95 12.38 -7.47 7.10
N GLY A 96 12.37 -7.48 5.77
CA GLY A 96 13.57 -7.46 4.94
C GLY A 96 14.41 -6.20 5.12
N LEU A 97 13.77 -5.04 5.14
CA LEU A 97 14.44 -3.75 5.37
C LEU A 97 15.10 -3.68 6.75
N LEU A 98 14.45 -4.22 7.78
CA LEU A 98 15.05 -4.34 9.12
C LEU A 98 16.23 -5.31 9.13
N ARG A 99 16.14 -6.43 8.42
CA ARG A 99 17.17 -7.47 8.39
C ARG A 99 18.43 -7.04 7.63
N PHE A 100 18.28 -6.36 6.50
CA PHE A 100 19.40 -5.99 5.61
C PHE A 100 19.82 -4.53 5.76
N GLY A 101 19.00 -3.69 6.37
CA GLY A 101 19.28 -2.29 6.64
C GLY A 101 20.03 -2.05 7.94
N GLU A 102 20.14 -0.78 8.32
CA GLU A 102 20.74 -0.37 9.59
C GLU A 102 19.66 -0.23 10.65
N THR A 103 19.29 -1.34 11.30
CA THR A 103 18.14 -1.46 12.22
C THR A 103 18.11 -0.36 13.29
N GLU A 104 19.24 -0.07 13.95
CA GLU A 104 19.30 0.97 14.97
C GLU A 104 18.94 2.34 14.42
N ARG A 105 19.49 2.69 13.25
CA ARG A 105 19.18 3.96 12.58
C ARG A 105 17.75 4.00 12.03
N ILE A 106 17.20 2.86 11.60
CA ILE A 106 15.81 2.77 11.16
C ILE A 106 14.87 3.11 12.32
N VAL A 107 15.14 2.52 13.48
CA VAL A 107 14.35 2.77 14.71
C VAL A 107 14.50 4.22 15.16
N GLU A 108 15.72 4.75 15.20
CA GLU A 108 16.00 6.14 15.59
C GLU A 108 15.29 7.15 14.68
N ARG A 109 15.37 6.95 13.35
CA ARG A 109 14.71 7.81 12.36
C ARG A 109 13.20 7.62 12.27
N ARG A 110 12.69 6.52 12.82
CA ARG A 110 11.31 6.05 12.62
C ARG A 110 10.96 5.92 11.14
N GLY A 111 11.84 5.30 10.36
CA GLY A 111 11.62 5.12 8.93
C GLY A 111 12.82 4.58 8.17
N PHE A 112 12.57 4.15 6.95
CA PHE A 112 13.57 3.56 6.08
C PHE A 112 14.30 4.62 5.25
N SER A 113 15.53 4.34 4.83
CA SER A 113 16.31 5.17 3.92
C SER A 113 16.43 4.52 2.55
N MET A 114 16.81 5.32 1.55
CA MET A 114 17.17 4.80 0.21
C MET A 114 18.30 3.75 0.28
N LEU A 115 19.22 3.89 1.23
CA LEU A 115 20.30 2.91 1.41
C LEU A 115 19.78 1.58 1.96
N ASP A 116 18.83 1.61 2.89
CA ASP A 116 18.21 0.38 3.41
C ASP A 116 17.47 -0.34 2.28
N MET A 117 16.72 0.41 1.45
CA MET A 117 16.03 -0.14 0.28
C MET A 117 17.02 -0.74 -0.71
N LYS A 118 18.11 -0.05 -1.04
CA LYS A 118 19.17 -0.56 -1.91
C LYS A 118 19.76 -1.87 -1.40
N ARG A 119 20.05 -1.96 -0.11
CA ARG A 119 20.59 -3.18 0.51
C ARG A 119 19.65 -4.36 0.36
N LEU A 120 18.36 -4.16 0.66
CA LEU A 120 17.33 -5.21 0.49
C LEU A 120 17.21 -5.64 -0.97
N VAL A 121 17.07 -4.69 -1.89
CA VAL A 121 16.91 -4.98 -3.34
C VAL A 121 18.13 -5.72 -3.89
N THR A 122 19.34 -5.35 -3.46
CA THR A 122 20.57 -6.07 -3.81
C THR A 122 20.57 -7.49 -3.25
N ALA A 123 20.12 -7.69 -1.99
CA ALA A 123 19.99 -9.01 -1.39
C ALA A 123 18.95 -9.91 -2.09
N LEU A 124 17.95 -9.31 -2.70
CA LEU A 124 16.95 -9.99 -3.54
C LEU A 124 17.46 -10.31 -4.96
N GLY A 125 18.72 -9.93 -5.28
CA GLY A 125 19.35 -10.20 -6.56
C GLY A 125 19.04 -9.17 -7.66
N HIS A 126 18.47 -8.02 -7.31
CA HIS A 126 18.22 -6.95 -8.27
C HIS A 126 19.32 -5.89 -8.20
N PRO A 127 20.00 -5.57 -9.30
CA PRO A 127 20.91 -4.44 -9.34
C PRO A 127 20.15 -3.13 -9.13
N SER A 128 20.68 -2.25 -8.30
CA SER A 128 20.06 -0.96 -8.01
C SER A 128 21.10 0.14 -7.86
N GLY A 129 20.82 1.32 -8.39
CA GLY A 129 21.62 2.51 -8.28
C GLY A 129 20.90 3.61 -7.52
N GLY A 130 21.64 4.47 -6.84
CA GLY A 130 21.13 5.72 -6.28
C GLY A 130 21.74 6.89 -7.04
N PHE A 131 20.93 7.83 -7.48
CA PHE A 131 21.36 8.98 -8.28
C PHE A 131 20.83 10.26 -7.63
N LYS A 132 21.59 11.34 -7.80
CA LYS A 132 21.07 12.67 -7.62
C LYS A 132 20.65 13.16 -9.01
N ALA A 133 19.35 13.37 -9.19
CA ALA A 133 18.75 13.75 -10.46
C ALA A 133 18.23 15.19 -10.40
N GLU A 134 18.33 15.90 -11.51
CA GLU A 134 17.63 17.16 -11.76
C GLU A 134 16.25 16.85 -12.36
N ALA A 135 15.36 17.85 -12.38
CA ALA A 135 14.00 17.66 -12.91
C ALA A 135 14.00 17.23 -14.40
N SER A 136 14.96 17.71 -15.18
CA SER A 136 15.15 17.34 -16.60
C SER A 136 15.53 15.88 -16.79
N ASP A 137 16.23 15.27 -15.83
CA ASP A 137 16.65 13.87 -15.93
C ASP A 137 15.45 12.92 -15.81
N LEU A 138 14.36 13.39 -15.19
CA LEU A 138 13.13 12.61 -15.04
C LEU A 138 12.43 12.38 -16.39
N GLU A 139 12.62 13.25 -17.37
CA GLU A 139 12.03 13.12 -18.73
C GLU A 139 12.65 11.94 -19.50
N THR A 140 13.89 11.58 -19.17
CA THR A 140 14.62 10.45 -19.78
C THR A 140 14.55 9.18 -18.94
N LEU A 141 13.78 9.19 -17.86
CA LEU A 141 13.63 8.04 -16.97
C LEU A 141 12.87 6.92 -17.68
N ASP A 142 13.55 5.84 -18.00
CA ASP A 142 13.01 4.67 -18.71
C ASP A 142 12.55 3.54 -17.78
N HIS A 143 12.80 3.69 -16.48
CA HIS A 143 12.44 2.71 -15.45
C HIS A 143 11.76 3.39 -14.27
N PRO A 144 10.84 2.71 -13.57
CA PRO A 144 10.26 3.23 -12.35
C PRO A 144 11.33 3.46 -11.28
N ALA A 145 11.22 4.56 -10.56
CA ALA A 145 12.16 4.93 -9.51
C ALA A 145 11.43 5.31 -8.22
N ILE A 146 12.08 5.06 -7.09
CA ILE A 146 11.62 5.59 -5.80
C ILE A 146 12.32 6.92 -5.56
N ALA A 147 11.53 7.94 -5.25
CA ALA A 147 12.03 9.27 -4.93
C ALA A 147 11.59 9.71 -3.54
N PRO A 148 12.49 10.30 -2.74
CA PRO A 148 12.09 11.04 -1.56
C PRO A 148 11.53 12.39 -1.98
N ILE A 149 10.37 12.73 -1.46
CA ILE A 149 9.75 14.04 -1.62
C ILE A 149 9.54 14.68 -0.25
N GLN A 150 9.35 15.99 -0.26
CA GLN A 150 8.92 16.72 0.92
C GLN A 150 7.50 17.23 0.67
N TYR A 151 6.56 16.76 1.46
CA TYR A 151 5.17 17.14 1.38
C TYR A 151 4.67 17.58 2.75
N ALA A 152 4.07 18.78 2.82
CA ALA A 152 3.55 19.35 4.06
C ALA A 152 4.53 19.32 5.26
N GLY A 153 5.84 19.46 5.01
CA GLY A 153 6.88 19.40 6.04
C GLY A 153 7.37 17.99 6.41
N PHE A 154 6.77 16.96 5.86
CA PHE A 154 7.16 15.57 6.11
C PHE A 154 7.99 15.00 4.95
N LYS A 155 8.97 14.20 5.29
CA LYS A 155 9.68 13.38 4.31
C LYS A 155 8.81 12.19 3.93
N HIS A 156 8.62 11.97 2.64
CA HIS A 156 7.75 10.94 2.11
C HIS A 156 8.42 10.26 0.91
N PHE A 157 8.08 8.99 0.65
CA PHE A 157 8.57 8.25 -0.50
C PHE A 157 7.42 7.95 -1.46
N VAL A 158 7.68 8.19 -2.73
CA VAL A 158 6.76 7.87 -3.82
C VAL A 158 7.48 7.07 -4.90
N VAL A 159 6.73 6.32 -5.70
CA VAL A 159 7.24 5.69 -6.91
C VAL A 159 6.95 6.59 -8.11
N ILE A 160 7.99 7.05 -8.80
CA ILE A 160 7.84 7.76 -10.06
C ILE A 160 7.51 6.71 -11.13
N ARG A 161 6.36 6.86 -11.79
CA ARG A 161 5.90 5.94 -12.83
C ARG A 161 6.30 6.39 -14.21
N THR A 162 6.08 7.65 -14.50
CA THR A 162 6.37 8.25 -15.81
C THR A 162 6.36 9.76 -15.72
N VAL A 163 6.95 10.38 -16.72
CA VAL A 163 6.82 11.81 -16.97
C VAL A 163 6.14 11.97 -18.33
N TYR A 164 5.10 12.76 -18.37
CA TYR A 164 4.35 13.03 -19.60
C TYR A 164 3.82 14.46 -19.57
N ASP A 165 3.99 15.19 -20.66
CA ASP A 165 3.54 16.57 -20.84
C ASP A 165 3.96 17.50 -19.68
N GLY A 166 5.25 17.42 -19.29
CA GLY A 166 5.83 18.22 -18.19
C GLY A 166 5.27 17.89 -16.80
N ARG A 167 4.56 16.79 -16.64
CA ARG A 167 3.99 16.31 -15.38
C ARG A 167 4.61 15.01 -14.95
N VAL A 168 4.90 14.89 -13.68
CA VAL A 168 5.40 13.66 -13.07
C VAL A 168 4.22 12.88 -12.48
N TYR A 169 4.03 11.66 -12.95
CA TYR A 169 3.01 10.75 -12.43
C TYR A 169 3.64 9.83 -11.40
N VAL A 170 3.08 9.83 -10.23
CA VAL A 170 3.60 9.05 -9.10
C VAL A 170 2.57 8.06 -8.59
N ALA A 171 3.06 6.98 -7.96
CA ALA A 171 2.29 6.12 -7.08
C ALA A 171 2.63 6.50 -5.65
N ASP A 172 1.68 7.04 -4.93
CA ASP A 172 1.84 7.52 -3.56
C ASP A 172 1.22 6.52 -2.58
N PRO A 173 2.02 5.90 -1.70
CA PRO A 173 1.50 4.94 -0.72
C PRO A 173 0.47 5.50 0.26
N ALA A 174 0.42 6.81 0.44
CA ALA A 174 -0.53 7.47 1.33
C ALA A 174 -1.77 8.00 0.59
N LEU A 175 -1.61 8.43 -0.67
CA LEU A 175 -2.65 9.16 -1.40
C LEU A 175 -3.18 8.41 -2.63
N GLY A 176 -2.44 7.42 -3.15
CA GLY A 176 -2.75 6.64 -4.34
C GLY A 176 -2.14 7.12 -5.64
#